data_687f21d2396049a665ee99a7c3c07970
#
_entry.id   687f21d2396049a665ee99a7c3c07970
#
_cell.length_a   1.000
_cell.length_b   1.000
_cell.length_c   1.000
_cell.angle_alpha   90.00
_cell.angle_beta   90.00
_cell.angle_gamma   90.00
#
_symmetry.space_group_name_H-M   'P 1'
#
loop_
_entity.id
_entity.type
_entity.pdbx_description
1 polymer ?
#
loop_
_entity_poly.entity_id
_entity_poly.type
_entity_poly.pdbx_seq_one_letter_code
_entity_poly.pdbx_strand_id
1 'polypeptide(L)'
;MRYVEGIDTIPNTDADNALILGTALHTGIEEGVEQALDFYKNSFPVLTDDHIHEMMKLEAMIPKAKAMLPPGGTFELPIGNADFIGFMDYLVPVGKGLKLDGLITGEDLDEFEAFDLYDFKYSNNAKNYAVSGQLHEYKYWYELTHPGHRIRNMYFLIVPKPKIRQKSTETLSQFRDRLQAALKDAEPTLMPVQYNPIKIVDFLTDVKHMVEATDFPKNPNHFCGWCEYEEYCQKGWDYMLLPKNERRDLNATKKKVVWLYGAPFSGKTFFANQFPDPLMLNTDGNIKFVDAPYIAIRDTVTVEGRITKRKLAYEVFMDAVAELEKKQNDFRTIVVDLLEDTYEACRVYICDRQGWKHESDDSFRAWDMVTSEFLNTVKRL
;
A
#
# COMPACT_ATOMS: atom_id res chain seq x y z
N MET A 1 15.07 9.78 0.73
CA MET A 1 14.55 8.68 1.56
C MET A 1 15.13 7.35 1.09
N ARG A 2 14.61 6.65 0.08
CA ARG A 2 15.18 5.32 -0.32
C ARG A 2 16.68 5.38 -0.60
N TYR A 3 17.13 6.25 -1.48
CA TYR A 3 18.51 6.27 -1.98
C TYR A 3 19.49 7.10 -1.14
N VAL A 4 19.01 8.01 -0.33
CA VAL A 4 19.86 8.88 0.52
C VAL A 4 19.88 8.40 1.96
N GLU A 5 18.73 7.98 2.49
CA GLU A 5 18.55 7.59 3.89
C GLU A 5 18.41 6.09 4.08
N GLY A 6 18.34 5.31 2.99
CA GLY A 6 18.23 3.84 3.03
C GLY A 6 16.91 3.35 3.61
N ILE A 7 15.82 4.13 3.48
CA ILE A 7 14.51 3.78 4.03
C ILE A 7 13.74 2.99 3.00
N ASP A 8 13.38 1.76 3.32
CA ASP A 8 12.47 0.95 2.53
C ASP A 8 11.03 1.09 3.03
N THR A 9 10.11 1.13 2.09
CA THR A 9 8.67 1.17 2.37
C THR A 9 8.09 -0.24 2.46
N ILE A 10 6.97 -0.36 3.17
CA ILE A 10 6.17 -1.59 3.13
C ILE A 10 5.55 -1.67 1.73
N PRO A 11 5.73 -2.80 1.01
CA PRO A 11 5.14 -2.96 -0.32
C PRO A 11 3.61 -2.77 -0.27
N ASN A 12 3.10 -1.93 -1.16
CA ASN A 12 1.66 -1.81 -1.36
C ASN A 12 1.13 -3.09 -2.02
N THR A 13 0.21 -3.78 -1.36
CA THR A 13 -0.42 -5.03 -1.82
C THR A 13 -1.73 -4.82 -2.56
N ASP A 14 -2.09 -3.58 -2.90
CA ASP A 14 -3.29 -3.29 -3.68
C ASP A 14 -3.18 -3.85 -5.10
N ALA A 15 -4.25 -4.46 -5.58
CA ALA A 15 -4.29 -5.07 -6.91
C ALA A 15 -3.96 -4.09 -8.05
N ASP A 16 -4.26 -2.80 -7.88
CA ASP A 16 -4.02 -1.76 -8.86
C ASP A 16 -2.67 -1.03 -8.68
N ASN A 17 -1.74 -1.62 -7.93
CA ASN A 17 -0.40 -1.09 -7.76
C ASN A 17 0.25 -0.77 -9.11
N ALA A 18 0.49 0.53 -9.34
CA ALA A 18 0.90 1.03 -10.65
C ALA A 18 2.28 0.54 -11.08
N LEU A 19 3.21 0.34 -10.13
CA LEU A 19 4.56 -0.16 -10.41
C LEU A 19 4.51 -1.62 -10.85
N ILE A 20 3.83 -2.48 -10.08
CA ILE A 20 3.69 -3.91 -10.40
C ILE A 20 2.98 -4.10 -11.74
N LEU A 21 1.86 -3.39 -11.95
CA LEU A 21 1.12 -3.46 -13.21
C LEU A 21 1.92 -2.93 -14.40
N GLY A 22 2.72 -1.87 -14.20
CA GLY A 22 3.62 -1.34 -15.21
C GLY A 22 4.65 -2.39 -15.63
N THR A 23 5.38 -2.95 -14.65
CA THR A 23 6.37 -4.00 -14.91
C THR A 23 5.74 -5.24 -15.56
N ALA A 24 4.56 -5.69 -15.09
CA ALA A 24 3.86 -6.81 -15.70
C ALA A 24 3.49 -6.54 -17.18
N LEU A 25 3.08 -5.32 -17.53
CA LEU A 25 2.81 -4.95 -18.92
C LEU A 25 4.08 -5.03 -19.78
N HIS A 26 5.20 -4.45 -19.31
CA HIS A 26 6.48 -4.48 -20.03
C HIS A 26 6.95 -5.90 -20.25
N THR A 27 7.01 -6.73 -19.18
CA THR A 27 7.33 -8.16 -19.28
C THR A 27 6.41 -8.88 -20.29
N GLY A 28 5.12 -8.56 -20.29
CA GLY A 28 4.17 -9.20 -21.20
C GLY A 28 4.35 -8.81 -22.66
N ILE A 29 4.68 -7.57 -22.95
CA ILE A 29 4.96 -7.12 -24.32
C ILE A 29 6.27 -7.75 -24.84
N GLU A 30 7.27 -7.83 -24.00
CA GLU A 30 8.57 -8.45 -24.32
C GLU A 30 8.46 -9.97 -24.41
N GLU A 31 8.21 -10.64 -23.30
CA GLU A 31 8.34 -12.08 -23.13
C GLU A 31 7.03 -12.86 -23.39
N GLY A 32 5.89 -12.25 -23.15
CA GLY A 32 4.58 -12.85 -23.36
C GLY A 32 3.62 -12.75 -22.19
N VAL A 33 2.34 -13.07 -22.44
CA VAL A 33 1.26 -12.93 -21.47
C VAL A 33 1.47 -13.81 -20.23
N GLU A 34 1.96 -15.05 -20.44
CA GLU A 34 2.16 -16.01 -19.34
C GLU A 34 3.16 -15.47 -18.32
N GLN A 35 4.30 -14.95 -18.79
CA GLN A 35 5.35 -14.36 -17.97
C GLN A 35 4.85 -13.14 -17.20
N ALA A 36 4.07 -12.28 -17.84
CA ALA A 36 3.44 -11.13 -17.19
C ALA A 36 2.51 -11.54 -16.06
N LEU A 37 1.66 -12.54 -16.29
CA LEU A 37 0.71 -13.01 -15.29
C LEU A 37 1.42 -13.71 -14.12
N ASP A 38 2.49 -14.46 -14.40
CA ASP A 38 3.28 -15.10 -13.37
C ASP A 38 4.07 -14.08 -12.54
N PHE A 39 4.67 -13.07 -13.17
CA PHE A 39 5.28 -11.95 -12.46
C PHE A 39 4.25 -11.25 -11.55
N TYR A 40 3.08 -10.90 -12.09
CA TYR A 40 2.04 -10.21 -11.33
C TYR A 40 1.55 -11.04 -10.14
N LYS A 41 1.24 -12.34 -10.33
CA LYS A 41 0.82 -13.25 -9.25
C LYS A 41 1.86 -13.34 -8.14
N ASN A 42 3.13 -13.50 -8.50
CA ASN A 42 4.21 -13.69 -7.55
C ASN A 42 4.59 -12.40 -6.79
N SER A 43 4.09 -11.25 -7.25
CA SER A 43 4.31 -9.96 -6.57
C SER A 43 3.43 -9.78 -5.33
N PHE A 44 2.44 -10.66 -5.10
CA PHE A 44 1.50 -10.53 -4.00
C PHE A 44 1.45 -11.78 -3.12
N PRO A 45 1.42 -11.63 -1.79
CA PRO A 45 1.32 -12.77 -0.88
C PRO A 45 -0.07 -13.43 -0.90
N VAL A 46 -1.13 -12.68 -1.26
CA VAL A 46 -2.51 -13.14 -1.33
C VAL A 46 -3.19 -12.51 -2.55
N LEU A 47 -3.90 -13.32 -3.31
CA LEU A 47 -4.67 -12.86 -4.46
C LEU A 47 -6.15 -12.76 -4.10
N THR A 48 -6.76 -11.63 -4.43
CA THR A 48 -8.19 -11.37 -4.31
C THR A 48 -8.86 -11.34 -5.68
N ASP A 49 -10.20 -11.22 -5.72
CA ASP A 49 -10.92 -11.03 -6.99
C ASP A 49 -10.45 -9.80 -7.77
N ASP A 50 -10.03 -8.75 -7.09
CA ASP A 50 -9.50 -7.55 -7.75
C ASP A 50 -8.19 -7.83 -8.48
N HIS A 51 -7.30 -8.66 -7.90
CA HIS A 51 -6.10 -9.13 -8.59
C HIS A 51 -6.44 -9.95 -9.84
N ILE A 52 -7.45 -10.80 -9.77
CA ILE A 52 -7.93 -11.57 -10.94
C ILE A 52 -8.44 -10.63 -12.03
N HIS A 53 -9.14 -9.56 -11.66
CA HIS A 53 -9.62 -8.56 -12.63
C HIS A 53 -8.47 -7.80 -13.29
N GLU A 54 -7.41 -7.44 -12.55
CA GLU A 54 -6.22 -6.83 -13.16
C GLU A 54 -5.48 -7.81 -14.08
N MET A 55 -5.39 -9.09 -13.72
CA MET A 55 -4.85 -10.13 -14.61
C MET A 55 -5.66 -10.27 -15.91
N MET A 56 -6.99 -10.25 -15.85
CA MET A 56 -7.84 -10.25 -17.06
C MET A 56 -7.56 -9.04 -17.96
N LYS A 57 -7.30 -7.87 -17.36
CA LYS A 57 -6.92 -6.66 -18.12
C LYS A 57 -5.57 -6.83 -18.81
N LEU A 58 -4.56 -7.32 -18.10
CA LEU A 58 -3.23 -7.59 -18.66
C LEU A 58 -3.31 -8.61 -19.80
N GLU A 59 -4.00 -9.74 -19.57
CA GLU A 59 -4.18 -10.79 -20.57
C GLU A 59 -4.82 -10.29 -21.87
N ALA A 60 -5.80 -9.41 -21.76
CA ALA A 60 -6.48 -8.84 -22.94
C ALA A 60 -5.67 -7.75 -23.63
N MET A 61 -4.92 -6.92 -22.88
CA MET A 61 -4.29 -5.73 -23.43
C MET A 61 -2.87 -5.97 -23.95
N ILE A 62 -2.13 -6.91 -23.41
CA ILE A 62 -0.76 -7.22 -23.83
C ILE A 62 -0.69 -7.62 -25.31
N PRO A 63 -1.51 -8.56 -25.82
CA PRO A 63 -1.48 -8.93 -27.24
C PRO A 63 -1.81 -7.76 -28.17
N LYS A 64 -2.77 -6.92 -27.76
CA LYS A 64 -3.14 -5.72 -28.52
C LYS A 64 -1.99 -4.70 -28.57
N ALA A 65 -1.32 -4.48 -27.44
CA ALA A 65 -0.18 -3.58 -27.35
C ALA A 65 0.98 -4.09 -28.20
N LYS A 66 1.32 -5.38 -28.08
CA LYS A 66 2.40 -6.01 -28.88
C LYS A 66 2.14 -5.95 -30.39
N ALA A 67 0.89 -6.09 -30.81
CA ALA A 67 0.51 -6.03 -32.23
C ALA A 67 0.71 -4.63 -32.85
N MET A 68 0.84 -3.57 -32.05
CA MET A 68 1.12 -2.22 -32.53
C MET A 68 2.61 -1.94 -32.79
N LEU A 69 3.49 -2.83 -32.32
CA LEU A 69 4.93 -2.66 -32.45
C LEU A 69 5.44 -3.24 -33.77
N PRO A 70 6.29 -2.51 -34.50
CA PRO A 70 6.99 -3.08 -35.65
C PRO A 70 7.90 -4.24 -35.21
N PRO A 71 8.08 -5.28 -36.02
CA PRO A 71 8.96 -6.39 -35.68
C PRO A 71 10.44 -6.03 -35.83
N GLY A 72 11.31 -6.78 -35.14
CA GLY A 72 12.76 -6.71 -35.32
C GLY A 72 13.48 -5.66 -34.47
N GLY A 73 12.82 -5.11 -33.48
CA GLY A 73 13.46 -4.23 -32.51
C GLY A 73 14.08 -4.97 -31.32
N THR A 74 14.78 -4.22 -30.46
CA THR A 74 15.41 -4.67 -29.21
C THR A 74 14.67 -4.09 -28.02
N PHE A 75 14.34 -4.93 -27.05
CA PHE A 75 13.72 -4.56 -25.78
C PHE A 75 14.75 -4.20 -24.73
N GLU A 76 14.35 -3.40 -23.73
CA GLU A 76 15.08 -3.08 -22.50
C GLU A 76 16.55 -2.68 -22.75
N LEU A 77 16.77 -1.84 -23.76
CA LEU A 77 18.12 -1.41 -24.12
C LEU A 77 18.66 -0.41 -23.09
N PRO A 78 19.76 -0.74 -22.35
CA PRO A 78 20.34 0.18 -21.39
C PRO A 78 21.01 1.37 -22.08
N ILE A 79 20.83 2.55 -21.52
CA ILE A 79 21.48 3.79 -21.95
C ILE A 79 21.99 4.56 -20.75
N GLY A 80 23.02 5.36 -20.96
CA GLY A 80 23.55 6.26 -19.94
C GLY A 80 25.06 6.24 -19.84
N ASN A 81 25.55 6.71 -18.69
CA ASN A 81 26.96 6.76 -18.32
C ASN A 81 27.14 6.44 -16.82
N ALA A 82 28.26 6.82 -16.23
CA ALA A 82 28.52 6.59 -14.80
C ALA A 82 27.54 7.29 -13.86
N ASP A 83 26.93 8.41 -14.28
CA ASP A 83 26.08 9.28 -13.46
C ASP A 83 24.59 9.07 -13.73
N PHE A 84 24.26 8.52 -14.89
CA PHE A 84 22.88 8.31 -15.33
C PHE A 84 22.73 6.94 -16.00
N ILE A 85 21.72 6.19 -15.59
CA ILE A 85 21.32 4.94 -16.22
C ILE A 85 19.82 4.97 -16.49
N GLY A 86 19.43 4.53 -17.69
CA GLY A 86 18.04 4.34 -18.09
C GLY A 86 17.90 3.13 -19.00
N PHE A 87 16.67 2.73 -19.24
CA PHE A 87 16.34 1.62 -20.13
C PHE A 87 15.30 2.10 -21.12
N MET A 88 15.56 1.89 -22.41
CA MET A 88 14.59 2.13 -23.48
C MET A 88 13.73 0.88 -23.67
N ASP A 89 12.42 1.01 -23.58
CA ASP A 89 11.52 -0.15 -23.61
C ASP A 89 11.60 -0.91 -24.95
N TYR A 90 11.63 -0.19 -26.08
CA TYR A 90 11.74 -0.83 -27.38
C TYR A 90 12.34 0.11 -28.42
N LEU A 91 13.39 -0.35 -29.10
CA LEU A 91 14.07 0.37 -30.16
C LEU A 91 14.09 -0.48 -31.42
N VAL A 92 13.59 0.04 -32.53
CA VAL A 92 13.50 -0.69 -33.80
C VAL A 92 14.25 0.00 -34.92
N PRO A 93 15.11 -0.70 -35.71
CA PRO A 93 15.77 -0.13 -36.86
C PRO A 93 14.76 0.13 -37.98
N VAL A 94 14.82 1.32 -38.59
CA VAL A 94 13.91 1.73 -39.69
C VAL A 94 14.60 2.07 -40.97
N GLY A 95 15.90 1.80 -41.07
CA GLY A 95 16.70 1.97 -42.29
C GLY A 95 17.85 2.95 -42.10
N LYS A 96 18.39 3.41 -43.20
CA LYS A 96 19.49 4.37 -43.28
C LYS A 96 18.98 5.73 -43.70
N GLY A 97 19.57 6.78 -43.16
CA GLY A 97 19.30 8.17 -43.51
C GLY A 97 20.59 8.91 -43.87
N LEU A 98 20.44 10.05 -44.53
CA LEU A 98 21.52 10.97 -44.80
C LEU A 98 21.38 12.20 -43.90
N LYS A 99 22.44 12.60 -43.25
CA LYS A 99 22.46 13.83 -42.46
C LYS A 99 22.64 15.01 -43.42
N LEU A 100 21.59 15.84 -43.53
CA LEU A 100 21.66 17.14 -44.21
C LEU A 100 21.86 18.21 -43.13
N ASP A 101 23.08 18.47 -42.68
CA ASP A 101 23.36 19.67 -41.90
C ASP A 101 23.40 20.88 -42.86
N GLY A 102 22.55 21.85 -42.61
CA GLY A 102 22.24 22.95 -43.46
C GLY A 102 23.35 23.95 -43.68
N LEU A 103 24.30 23.62 -44.47
CA LEU A 103 25.14 24.40 -45.37
C LEU A 103 25.97 23.36 -46.13
N ILE A 104 25.52 23.02 -47.32
CA ILE A 104 26.19 22.07 -48.21
C ILE A 104 27.53 22.69 -48.60
N THR A 105 28.57 22.40 -47.89
CA THR A 105 29.92 22.36 -48.41
C THR A 105 30.24 20.89 -48.67
N GLY A 106 30.34 20.53 -49.90
CA GLY A 106 30.30 19.24 -50.59
C GLY A 106 31.10 18.03 -50.06
N GLU A 107 31.37 17.81 -48.80
CA GLU A 107 32.27 16.74 -48.37
C GLU A 107 31.78 15.81 -47.26
N ASP A 108 30.65 16.06 -46.55
CA ASP A 108 30.24 15.17 -45.46
C ASP A 108 28.74 14.80 -45.55
N LEU A 109 28.41 13.85 -46.39
CA LEU A 109 27.17 13.07 -46.30
C LEU A 109 27.40 11.91 -45.33
N ASP A 110 27.33 12.16 -44.03
CA ASP A 110 27.36 11.09 -43.02
C ASP A 110 26.09 10.25 -43.15
N GLU A 111 26.28 8.99 -43.54
CA GLU A 111 25.25 7.98 -43.52
C GLU A 111 25.00 7.58 -42.03
N PHE A 112 23.74 7.58 -41.63
CA PHE A 112 23.36 7.16 -40.28
C PHE A 112 22.35 6.03 -40.29
N GLU A 113 22.37 5.18 -39.30
CA GLU A 113 21.32 4.20 -39.01
C GLU A 113 20.17 4.85 -38.25
N ALA A 114 18.95 4.74 -38.82
CA ALA A 114 17.76 5.34 -38.24
C ALA A 114 16.96 4.34 -37.41
N PHE A 115 16.49 4.79 -36.27
CA PHE A 115 15.69 4.01 -35.34
C PHE A 115 14.42 4.75 -34.95
N ASP A 116 13.36 3.99 -34.66
CA ASP A 116 12.16 4.50 -33.98
C ASP A 116 12.13 3.96 -32.54
N LEU A 117 11.84 4.84 -31.58
CA LEU A 117 11.82 4.57 -30.15
C LEU A 117 10.38 4.49 -29.63
N TYR A 118 10.08 3.45 -28.88
CA TYR A 118 8.79 3.25 -28.22
C TYR A 118 8.99 3.08 -26.73
N ASP A 119 8.13 3.73 -25.94
CA ASP A 119 8.09 3.60 -24.50
C ASP A 119 6.65 3.26 -24.05
N PHE A 120 6.51 2.28 -23.17
CA PHE A 120 5.21 1.69 -22.83
C PHE A 120 4.62 2.32 -21.59
N LYS A 121 3.35 2.69 -21.66
CA LYS A 121 2.65 3.32 -20.55
C LYS A 121 1.30 2.67 -20.31
N TYR A 122 1.13 2.05 -19.15
CA TYR A 122 -0.15 1.49 -18.70
C TYR A 122 -0.98 2.56 -18.01
N SER A 123 -1.74 3.36 -18.78
CA SER A 123 -2.39 4.56 -18.25
C SER A 123 -3.57 5.01 -19.10
N ASN A 124 -4.57 5.60 -18.45
CA ASN A 124 -5.70 6.27 -19.10
C ASN A 124 -5.43 7.77 -19.36
N ASN A 125 -4.29 8.30 -18.92
CA ASN A 125 -4.00 9.73 -18.98
C ASN A 125 -2.81 10.01 -19.91
N ALA A 126 -3.04 9.89 -21.21
CA ALA A 126 -2.04 10.17 -22.23
C ALA A 126 -1.47 11.61 -22.18
N LYS A 127 -2.29 12.58 -21.73
CA LYS A 127 -1.88 14.01 -21.70
C LYS A 127 -0.69 14.27 -20.78
N ASN A 128 -0.54 13.50 -19.71
CA ASN A 128 0.58 13.66 -18.78
C ASN A 128 1.92 13.33 -19.44
N TYR A 129 1.93 12.44 -20.42
CA TYR A 129 3.15 12.03 -21.12
C TYR A 129 3.55 13.02 -22.23
N ALA A 130 2.63 13.83 -22.74
CA ALA A 130 2.94 14.85 -23.75
C ALA A 130 3.97 15.89 -23.26
N VAL A 131 4.05 16.10 -21.93
CA VAL A 131 5.00 17.05 -21.33
C VAL A 131 6.23 16.38 -20.72
N SER A 132 6.33 15.04 -20.79
CA SER A 132 7.46 14.27 -20.26
C SER A 132 8.76 14.58 -20.97
N GLY A 133 9.87 14.62 -20.25
CA GLY A 133 11.23 14.70 -20.77
C GLY A 133 11.81 13.36 -21.22
N GLN A 134 11.26 12.24 -20.77
CA GLN A 134 11.85 10.90 -20.83
C GLN A 134 12.34 10.48 -22.21
N LEU A 135 11.49 10.57 -23.25
CA LEU A 135 11.89 10.18 -24.62
C LEU A 135 12.96 11.11 -25.20
N HIS A 136 12.98 12.38 -24.79
CA HIS A 136 14.01 13.34 -25.23
C HIS A 136 15.37 12.97 -24.63
N GLU A 137 15.38 12.59 -23.36
CA GLU A 137 16.55 12.12 -22.61
C GLU A 137 17.10 10.83 -23.22
N TYR A 138 16.23 9.86 -23.50
CA TYR A 138 16.59 8.60 -24.17
C TYR A 138 17.23 8.84 -25.54
N LYS A 139 16.63 9.69 -26.38
CA LYS A 139 17.20 10.05 -27.67
C LYS A 139 18.57 10.69 -27.52
N TYR A 140 18.71 11.66 -26.63
CA TYR A 140 19.97 12.38 -26.42
C TYR A 140 21.11 11.41 -26.01
N TRP A 141 20.89 10.61 -24.97
CA TRP A 141 21.89 9.67 -24.46
C TRP A 141 22.23 8.57 -25.44
N TYR A 142 21.22 8.03 -26.13
CA TYR A 142 21.44 7.00 -27.15
C TYR A 142 22.30 7.51 -28.31
N GLU A 143 21.98 8.66 -28.87
CA GLU A 143 22.73 9.23 -29.98
C GLU A 143 24.15 9.70 -29.57
N LEU A 144 24.32 10.10 -28.31
CA LEU A 144 25.63 10.48 -27.76
C LEU A 144 26.56 9.27 -27.61
N THR A 145 26.00 8.14 -27.18
CA THR A 145 26.79 6.90 -26.91
C THR A 145 26.92 5.99 -28.14
N HIS A 146 26.15 6.22 -29.19
CA HIS A 146 26.16 5.44 -30.43
C HIS A 146 26.38 6.37 -31.63
N PRO A 147 27.63 6.78 -31.91
CA PRO A 147 27.93 7.61 -33.07
C PRO A 147 27.48 6.92 -34.37
N GLY A 148 26.80 7.65 -35.23
CA GLY A 148 26.22 7.09 -36.48
C GLY A 148 24.79 6.54 -36.32
N HIS A 149 24.22 6.48 -35.12
CA HIS A 149 22.80 6.17 -34.93
C HIS A 149 21.98 7.41 -34.71
N ARG A 150 20.72 7.41 -35.18
CA ARG A 150 19.77 8.50 -34.95
C ARG A 150 18.37 7.96 -34.66
N ILE A 151 17.75 8.46 -33.60
CA ILE A 151 16.34 8.20 -33.34
C ILE A 151 15.51 9.18 -34.18
N ARG A 152 14.78 8.63 -35.17
CA ARG A 152 13.96 9.38 -36.12
C ARG A 152 12.64 9.78 -35.50
N ASN A 153 11.91 8.82 -34.98
CA ASN A 153 10.61 9.02 -34.35
C ASN A 153 10.60 8.48 -32.95
N MET A 154 9.76 9.08 -32.10
CA MET A 154 9.56 8.70 -30.71
C MET A 154 8.07 8.56 -30.42
N TYR A 155 7.68 7.51 -29.73
CA TYR A 155 6.29 7.20 -29.44
C TYR A 155 6.11 6.75 -28.00
N PHE A 156 5.05 7.22 -27.35
CA PHE A 156 4.50 6.51 -26.21
C PHE A 156 3.43 5.54 -26.69
N LEU A 157 3.57 4.26 -26.36
CA LEU A 157 2.52 3.27 -26.51
C LEU A 157 1.64 3.31 -25.27
N ILE A 158 0.49 3.97 -25.37
CA ILE A 158 -0.46 4.13 -24.27
C ILE A 158 -1.41 2.96 -24.28
N VAL A 159 -1.34 2.12 -23.25
CA VAL A 159 -2.22 0.98 -23.02
C VAL A 159 -3.27 1.37 -21.99
N PRO A 160 -4.56 1.39 -22.34
CA PRO A 160 -5.60 1.84 -21.43
C PRO A 160 -5.88 0.82 -20.32
N LYS A 161 -6.27 1.35 -19.14
CA LYS A 161 -6.80 0.59 -18.01
C LYS A 161 -8.30 0.83 -17.87
N PRO A 162 -9.19 -0.03 -18.33
CA PRO A 162 -10.63 0.14 -18.12
C PRO A 162 -10.96 0.23 -16.63
N LYS A 163 -11.49 1.39 -16.20
CA LYS A 163 -11.87 1.67 -14.81
C LYS A 163 -13.33 1.38 -14.60
N ILE A 164 -13.70 0.11 -14.57
CA ILE A 164 -15.05 -0.31 -14.21
C ILE A 164 -15.05 -1.00 -12.85
N ARG A 165 -16.09 -0.79 -12.06
CA ARG A 165 -16.27 -1.40 -10.74
C ARG A 165 -17.50 -2.27 -10.73
N GLN A 166 -17.48 -3.34 -9.95
CA GLN A 166 -18.65 -4.18 -9.74
C GLN A 166 -19.77 -3.35 -9.08
N LYS A 167 -20.99 -3.46 -9.62
CA LYS A 167 -22.17 -2.82 -9.04
C LYS A 167 -22.69 -3.67 -7.88
N SER A 168 -23.32 -3.05 -6.88
CA SER A 168 -23.89 -3.77 -5.73
C SER A 168 -24.97 -4.80 -6.09
N THR A 169 -25.61 -4.63 -7.25
CA THR A 169 -26.66 -5.54 -7.78
C THR A 169 -26.12 -6.57 -8.77
N GLU A 170 -24.80 -6.61 -8.99
CA GLU A 170 -24.16 -7.42 -10.03
C GLU A 170 -23.42 -8.59 -9.39
N THR A 171 -23.64 -9.79 -9.89
CA THR A 171 -22.83 -10.95 -9.49
C THR A 171 -21.41 -10.84 -10.05
N LEU A 172 -20.47 -11.57 -9.47
CA LEU A 172 -19.09 -11.59 -9.92
C LEU A 172 -18.96 -12.05 -11.39
N SER A 173 -19.76 -13.02 -11.81
CA SER A 173 -19.80 -13.48 -13.20
C SER A 173 -20.28 -12.38 -14.14
N GLN A 174 -21.38 -11.71 -13.83
CA GLN A 174 -21.91 -10.61 -14.63
C GLN A 174 -20.92 -9.45 -14.74
N PHE A 175 -20.19 -9.17 -13.65
CA PHE A 175 -19.12 -8.17 -13.67
C PHE A 175 -17.99 -8.57 -14.60
N ARG A 176 -17.53 -9.83 -14.54
CA ARG A 176 -16.45 -10.34 -15.41
C ARG A 176 -16.84 -10.32 -16.88
N ASP A 177 -18.09 -10.67 -17.22
CA ASP A 177 -18.62 -10.59 -18.59
C ASP A 177 -18.59 -9.14 -19.09
N ARG A 178 -19.00 -8.18 -18.26
CA ARG A 178 -18.97 -6.75 -18.58
C ARG A 178 -17.54 -6.21 -18.68
N LEU A 179 -16.62 -6.69 -17.83
CA LEU A 179 -15.21 -6.37 -17.94
C LEU A 179 -14.62 -6.87 -19.25
N GLN A 180 -14.90 -8.11 -19.64
CA GLN A 180 -14.45 -8.68 -20.91
C GLN A 180 -14.98 -7.89 -22.12
N ALA A 181 -16.25 -7.47 -22.10
CA ALA A 181 -16.81 -6.61 -23.13
C ALA A 181 -16.05 -5.27 -23.22
N ALA A 182 -15.82 -4.60 -22.08
CA ALA A 182 -15.07 -3.34 -22.06
C ALA A 182 -13.62 -3.51 -22.53
N LEU A 183 -12.97 -4.64 -22.22
CA LEU A 183 -11.62 -4.96 -22.67
C LEU A 183 -11.55 -5.24 -24.17
N LYS A 184 -12.63 -5.81 -24.75
CA LYS A 184 -12.71 -6.00 -26.19
C LYS A 184 -12.70 -4.69 -26.97
N ASP A 185 -13.38 -3.68 -26.42
CA ASP A 185 -13.50 -2.36 -27.05
C ASP A 185 -12.32 -1.42 -26.73
N ALA A 186 -11.53 -1.74 -25.72
CA ALA A 186 -10.36 -0.94 -25.35
C ALA A 186 -9.20 -1.19 -26.33
N GLU A 187 -8.63 -0.12 -26.87
CA GLU A 187 -7.52 -0.20 -27.83
C GLU A 187 -6.33 0.64 -27.36
N PRO A 188 -5.11 0.08 -27.41
CA PRO A 188 -3.88 0.85 -27.22
C PRO A 188 -3.73 1.92 -28.30
N THR A 189 -2.99 2.97 -28.02
CA THR A 189 -2.74 4.07 -28.96
C THR A 189 -1.27 4.46 -28.98
N LEU A 190 -0.76 4.78 -30.16
CA LEU A 190 0.57 5.38 -30.31
C LEU A 190 0.46 6.90 -30.28
N MET A 191 1.16 7.52 -29.34
CA MET A 191 1.25 8.97 -29.20
C MET A 191 2.62 9.42 -29.70
N PRO A 192 2.74 10.08 -30.86
CA PRO A 192 4.00 10.59 -31.35
C PRO A 192 4.49 11.77 -30.51
N VAL A 193 5.80 11.84 -30.30
CA VAL A 193 6.47 12.91 -29.57
C VAL A 193 7.47 13.59 -30.48
N GLN A 194 7.34 14.91 -30.64
CA GLN A 194 8.31 15.72 -31.37
C GLN A 194 9.50 16.05 -30.45
N TYR A 195 10.71 15.83 -30.95
CA TYR A 195 11.91 16.14 -30.19
C TYR A 195 12.02 17.63 -29.85
N ASN A 196 12.28 17.89 -28.56
CA ASN A 196 12.52 19.23 -28.04
C ASN A 196 13.83 19.26 -27.26
N PRO A 197 14.93 19.85 -27.78
CA PRO A 197 16.22 19.87 -27.13
C PRO A 197 16.24 20.70 -25.83
N ILE A 198 15.28 21.60 -25.61
CA ILE A 198 15.17 22.37 -24.38
C ILE A 198 14.93 21.43 -23.18
N LYS A 199 14.17 20.34 -23.38
CA LYS A 199 13.96 19.33 -22.34
C LYS A 199 15.25 18.69 -21.82
N ILE A 200 16.26 18.59 -22.69
CA ILE A 200 17.58 18.07 -22.29
C ILE A 200 18.34 19.10 -21.46
N VAL A 201 18.25 20.37 -21.80
CA VAL A 201 18.88 21.43 -21.01
C VAL A 201 18.27 21.49 -19.60
N ASP A 202 16.95 21.42 -19.51
CA ASP A 202 16.23 21.37 -18.23
C ASP A 202 16.71 20.16 -17.41
N PHE A 203 16.69 18.95 -18.01
CA PHE A 203 17.14 17.72 -17.36
C PHE A 203 18.59 17.79 -16.86
N LEU A 204 19.52 18.20 -17.72
CA LEU A 204 20.94 18.31 -17.32
C LEU A 204 21.15 19.34 -16.21
N THR A 205 20.36 20.42 -16.21
CA THR A 205 20.38 21.44 -15.17
C THR A 205 19.88 20.86 -13.85
N ASP A 206 18.79 20.09 -13.88
CA ASP A 206 18.23 19.44 -12.70
C ASP A 206 19.18 18.37 -12.13
N VAL A 207 19.82 17.56 -12.99
CA VAL A 207 20.85 16.59 -12.58
C VAL A 207 22.02 17.29 -11.92
N LYS A 208 22.52 18.39 -12.51
CA LYS A 208 23.61 19.18 -11.92
C LYS A 208 23.20 19.71 -10.54
N HIS A 209 22.04 20.30 -10.40
CA HIS A 209 21.54 20.80 -9.11
C HIS A 209 21.42 19.66 -8.09
N MET A 210 20.97 18.49 -8.51
CA MET A 210 20.83 17.32 -7.63
C MET A 210 22.20 16.81 -7.15
N VAL A 211 23.20 16.76 -8.03
CA VAL A 211 24.57 16.32 -7.68
C VAL A 211 25.28 17.32 -6.75
N GLU A 212 25.04 18.60 -6.97
CA GLU A 212 25.62 19.69 -6.16
C GLU A 212 24.87 19.90 -4.83
N ALA A 213 23.65 19.34 -4.69
CA ALA A 213 22.83 19.51 -3.50
C ALA A 213 23.43 18.81 -2.29
N THR A 214 23.58 19.53 -1.21
CA THR A 214 23.99 19.01 0.10
C THR A 214 22.80 18.78 1.03
N ASP A 215 21.62 19.27 0.66
CA ASP A 215 20.37 19.15 1.39
C ASP A 215 19.22 18.84 0.43
N PHE A 216 18.31 18.00 0.89
CA PHE A 216 17.13 17.56 0.13
C PHE A 216 15.86 17.94 0.88
N PRO A 217 15.43 19.22 0.80
CA PRO A 217 14.25 19.69 1.51
C PRO A 217 12.99 18.94 1.06
N LYS A 218 12.09 18.76 2.01
CA LYS A 218 10.76 18.20 1.70
C LYS A 218 10.05 19.08 0.68
N ASN A 219 9.47 18.47 -0.34
CA ASN A 219 8.70 19.16 -1.38
C ASN A 219 7.23 18.71 -1.35
N PRO A 220 6.40 19.20 -0.40
CA PRO A 220 4.99 18.84 -0.32
C PRO A 220 4.24 19.37 -1.54
N ASN A 221 3.57 18.46 -2.25
CA ASN A 221 2.76 18.77 -3.41
C ASN A 221 1.58 17.80 -3.56
N HIS A 222 0.79 17.93 -4.62
CA HIS A 222 -0.40 17.09 -4.85
C HIS A 222 -0.10 15.60 -5.08
N PHE A 223 1.16 15.23 -5.30
CA PHE A 223 1.56 13.82 -5.40
C PHE A 223 1.85 13.17 -4.04
N CYS A 224 1.85 13.94 -2.94
CA CYS A 224 2.12 13.37 -1.61
C CYS A 224 1.15 12.25 -1.24
N GLY A 225 -0.13 12.35 -1.58
CA GLY A 225 -1.11 11.29 -1.34
C GLY A 225 -0.88 9.98 -2.12
N TRP A 226 0.09 9.95 -3.04
CA TRP A 226 0.53 8.76 -3.78
C TRP A 226 1.93 8.32 -3.36
N CYS A 227 2.55 9.08 -2.44
CA CYS A 227 3.93 8.87 -2.03
C CYS A 227 4.00 7.82 -0.94
N GLU A 228 4.74 6.75 -1.18
CA GLU A 228 4.99 5.69 -0.19
C GLU A 228 5.63 6.22 1.11
N TYR A 229 6.23 7.40 1.07
CA TYR A 229 6.90 8.06 2.19
C TYR A 229 6.08 9.17 2.83
N GLU A 230 4.77 9.30 2.50
CA GLU A 230 3.95 10.41 2.99
C GLU A 230 3.97 10.50 4.52
N GLU A 231 3.71 9.41 5.21
CA GLU A 231 3.69 9.39 6.68
C GLU A 231 5.06 9.72 7.28
N TYR A 232 6.12 9.15 6.74
CA TYR A 232 7.48 9.46 7.17
C TYR A 232 7.83 10.92 6.90
N CYS A 233 7.48 11.42 5.73
CA CYS A 233 7.76 12.80 5.34
C CYS A 233 7.03 13.82 6.24
N GLN A 234 5.78 13.54 6.62
CA GLN A 234 4.97 14.43 7.45
C GLN A 234 5.31 14.33 8.93
N LYS A 235 5.53 13.12 9.45
CA LYS A 235 5.59 12.81 10.88
C LYS A 235 6.99 12.48 11.40
N GLY A 236 7.97 12.25 10.50
CA GLY A 236 9.35 11.90 10.85
C GLY A 236 9.54 10.48 11.40
N TRP A 237 10.72 10.20 11.93
CA TRP A 237 11.12 8.88 12.43
C TRP A 237 10.26 8.33 13.57
N ASP A 238 9.59 9.18 14.34
CA ASP A 238 8.77 8.75 15.47
C ASP A 238 7.52 7.95 15.06
N TYR A 239 7.23 7.89 13.75
CA TYR A 239 6.06 7.20 13.16
C TYR A 239 6.39 5.96 12.33
N MET A 240 7.66 5.55 12.30
CA MET A 240 8.03 4.33 11.54
C MET A 240 7.48 3.11 12.25
N LEU A 241 6.76 2.26 11.50
CA LEU A 241 6.27 0.95 11.96
C LEU A 241 7.42 0.03 12.39
N LEU A 242 8.60 0.22 11.79
CA LEU A 242 9.80 -0.53 12.16
C LEU A 242 10.58 0.23 13.22
N PRO A 243 10.91 -0.42 14.34
CA PRO A 243 11.76 0.19 15.37
C PRO A 243 13.16 0.43 14.79
N LYS A 244 13.85 1.44 15.33
CA LYS A 244 15.28 1.65 15.04
C LYS A 244 16.04 0.33 15.24
N ASN A 245 17.03 0.05 14.39
CA ASN A 245 17.90 -1.11 14.52
C ASN A 245 18.87 -0.94 15.71
N GLU A 246 18.32 -0.71 16.87
CA GLU A 246 19.02 -0.63 18.15
C GLU A 246 18.53 -1.78 19.03
N ARG A 247 19.45 -2.43 19.75
CA ARG A 247 19.07 -3.44 20.74
C ARG A 247 18.22 -2.77 21.81
N ARG A 248 17.00 -3.26 22.01
CA ARG A 248 16.12 -2.76 23.06
C ARG A 248 16.76 -3.01 24.42
N ASP A 249 16.68 -2.02 25.32
CA ASP A 249 16.94 -2.25 26.73
C ASP A 249 15.85 -3.18 27.29
N LEU A 250 16.23 -4.40 27.60
CA LEU A 250 15.33 -5.40 28.18
C LEU A 250 14.81 -5.00 29.56
N ASN A 251 15.51 -4.09 30.25
CA ASN A 251 15.09 -3.55 31.52
C ASN A 251 13.99 -2.49 31.41
N ALA A 252 13.79 -1.92 30.22
CA ALA A 252 12.71 -0.98 29.92
C ALA A 252 11.39 -1.66 29.55
N THR A 253 11.15 -2.88 29.98
CA THR A 253 9.91 -3.62 29.69
C THR A 253 8.72 -2.90 30.30
N LYS A 254 7.95 -2.24 29.46
CA LYS A 254 6.92 -1.27 29.86
C LYS A 254 5.66 -1.92 30.44
N LYS A 255 5.27 -3.08 29.97
CA LYS A 255 4.10 -3.83 30.46
C LYS A 255 4.38 -5.33 30.40
N LYS A 256 4.12 -6.05 31.49
CA LYS A 256 4.17 -7.50 31.50
C LYS A 256 2.73 -8.01 31.49
N VAL A 257 2.39 -8.85 30.54
CA VAL A 257 1.09 -9.51 30.46
C VAL A 257 1.27 -10.96 30.94
N VAL A 258 0.50 -11.36 31.94
CA VAL A 258 0.54 -12.71 32.50
C VAL A 258 -0.85 -13.33 32.35
N TRP A 259 -0.94 -14.51 31.82
CA TRP A 259 -2.15 -15.30 31.71
C TRP A 259 -2.14 -16.39 32.81
N LEU A 260 -3.12 -16.35 33.70
CA LEU A 260 -3.32 -17.35 34.72
C LEU A 260 -4.52 -18.22 34.37
N TYR A 261 -4.32 -19.51 34.17
CA TYR A 261 -5.39 -20.45 33.92
C TYR A 261 -5.29 -21.65 34.85
N GLY A 262 -6.41 -22.28 35.17
CA GLY A 262 -6.48 -23.43 36.06
C GLY A 262 -7.91 -23.71 36.52
N ALA A 263 -8.13 -24.84 37.17
CA ALA A 263 -9.43 -25.23 37.67
C ALA A 263 -10.05 -24.20 38.61
N PRO A 264 -11.37 -24.13 38.77
CA PRO A 264 -12.00 -23.37 39.85
C PRO A 264 -11.35 -23.68 41.21
N PHE A 265 -11.22 -22.68 42.08
CA PHE A 265 -10.59 -22.78 43.40
C PHE A 265 -9.11 -23.16 43.44
N SER A 266 -8.41 -23.15 42.32
CA SER A 266 -6.95 -23.43 42.25
C SER A 266 -6.06 -22.29 42.79
N GLY A 267 -6.63 -21.21 43.33
CA GLY A 267 -5.90 -20.10 43.92
C GLY A 267 -5.45 -19.02 42.92
N LYS A 268 -6.01 -18.94 41.68
CA LYS A 268 -5.63 -17.94 40.70
C LYS A 268 -5.73 -16.51 41.23
N THR A 269 -6.87 -16.15 41.80
CA THR A 269 -7.11 -14.81 42.37
C THR A 269 -6.17 -14.52 43.55
N PHE A 270 -5.91 -15.51 44.40
CA PHE A 270 -4.94 -15.39 45.49
C PHE A 270 -3.53 -15.16 44.95
N PHE A 271 -3.11 -15.88 43.93
CA PHE A 271 -1.81 -15.67 43.29
C PHE A 271 -1.72 -14.28 42.64
N ALA A 272 -2.75 -13.84 41.94
CA ALA A 272 -2.81 -12.51 41.30
C ALA A 272 -2.72 -11.38 42.37
N ASN A 273 -3.23 -11.60 43.58
CA ASN A 273 -3.14 -10.65 44.68
C ASN A 273 -1.70 -10.45 45.21
N GLN A 274 -0.75 -11.32 44.86
CA GLN A 274 0.65 -11.19 45.26
C GLN A 274 1.46 -10.24 44.38
N PHE A 275 0.87 -9.74 43.29
CA PHE A 275 1.54 -8.77 42.42
C PHE A 275 1.56 -7.37 43.07
N PRO A 276 2.51 -6.50 42.68
CA PRO A 276 2.63 -5.16 43.25
C PRO A 276 1.40 -4.28 43.00
N ASP A 277 0.84 -3.69 44.05
CA ASP A 277 -0.26 -2.70 44.01
C ASP A 277 -1.41 -3.09 43.05
N PRO A 278 -2.05 -4.28 43.28
CA PRO A 278 -3.04 -4.79 42.34
C PRO A 278 -4.38 -4.09 42.45
N LEU A 279 -5.03 -3.84 41.33
CA LEU A 279 -6.46 -3.53 41.21
C LEU A 279 -7.16 -4.71 40.57
N MET A 280 -8.20 -5.25 41.21
CA MET A 280 -9.00 -6.33 40.66
C MET A 280 -10.24 -5.80 39.94
N LEU A 281 -10.36 -6.11 38.62
CA LEU A 281 -11.62 -5.95 37.87
C LEU A 281 -12.33 -7.31 37.93
N ASN A 282 -13.23 -7.47 38.90
CA ASN A 282 -13.77 -8.76 39.30
C ASN A 282 -15.21 -8.94 38.84
N THR A 283 -15.50 -10.05 38.15
CA THR A 283 -16.83 -10.39 37.61
C THR A 283 -17.60 -11.39 38.45
N ASP A 284 -16.93 -12.36 39.08
CA ASP A 284 -17.58 -13.50 39.73
C ASP A 284 -17.93 -13.26 41.21
N GLY A 285 -17.48 -12.16 41.80
CA GLY A 285 -17.70 -11.81 43.20
C GLY A 285 -16.86 -12.63 44.20
N ASN A 286 -15.93 -13.47 43.72
CA ASN A 286 -15.12 -14.35 44.56
C ASN A 286 -13.85 -13.64 45.09
N ILE A 287 -14.05 -12.51 45.78
CA ILE A 287 -13.00 -11.60 46.22
C ILE A 287 -12.76 -11.70 47.78
N LYS A 288 -13.48 -12.59 48.44
CA LYS A 288 -13.50 -12.67 49.91
C LYS A 288 -12.15 -13.02 50.54
N PHE A 289 -11.23 -13.58 49.79
CA PHE A 289 -9.94 -14.10 50.27
C PHE A 289 -8.74 -13.28 49.84
N VAL A 290 -8.97 -12.10 49.29
CA VAL A 290 -7.94 -11.17 48.82
C VAL A 290 -8.20 -9.79 49.41
N ASP A 291 -7.15 -9.04 49.67
CA ASP A 291 -7.20 -7.69 50.27
C ASP A 291 -6.99 -6.57 49.26
N ALA A 292 -6.76 -6.93 47.99
CA ALA A 292 -6.64 -5.94 46.93
C ALA A 292 -7.92 -5.12 46.76
N PRO A 293 -7.82 -3.83 46.47
CA PRO A 293 -8.95 -3.02 46.00
C PRO A 293 -9.53 -3.59 44.71
N TYR A 294 -10.86 -3.50 44.59
CA TYR A 294 -11.54 -4.07 43.44
C TYR A 294 -12.68 -3.22 42.91
N ILE A 295 -12.97 -3.38 41.63
CA ILE A 295 -14.16 -2.90 40.98
C ILE A 295 -15.03 -4.12 40.62
N ALA A 296 -16.28 -4.14 41.08
CA ALA A 296 -17.21 -5.19 40.70
C ALA A 296 -17.78 -4.92 39.29
N ILE A 297 -17.41 -5.78 38.37
CA ILE A 297 -17.87 -5.72 36.95
C ILE A 297 -19.18 -6.49 36.86
N ARG A 298 -20.28 -5.79 37.10
CA ARG A 298 -21.65 -6.35 37.09
C ARG A 298 -22.65 -5.30 36.70
N ASP A 299 -23.82 -5.73 36.23
CA ASP A 299 -24.94 -4.84 35.97
C ASP A 299 -25.28 -4.04 37.24
N THR A 300 -25.45 -2.75 37.05
CA THR A 300 -25.90 -1.85 38.12
C THR A 300 -27.21 -1.19 37.74
N VAL A 301 -28.08 -1.03 38.74
CA VAL A 301 -29.35 -0.34 38.56
C VAL A 301 -29.39 0.79 39.57
N THR A 302 -29.49 2.01 39.06
CA THR A 302 -29.65 3.22 39.89
C THR A 302 -31.05 3.76 39.67
N VAL A 303 -31.72 4.12 40.79
CA VAL A 303 -33.04 4.71 40.78
C VAL A 303 -32.94 6.16 41.21
N GLU A 304 -33.14 7.08 40.31
CA GLU A 304 -33.17 8.52 40.55
C GLU A 304 -34.61 9.03 40.39
N GLY A 305 -35.33 9.13 41.50
CA GLY A 305 -36.73 9.52 41.50
C GLY A 305 -37.63 8.49 40.80
N ARG A 306 -38.19 8.85 39.64
CA ARG A 306 -39.02 7.96 38.78
C ARG A 306 -38.24 7.29 37.65
N ILE A 307 -36.96 7.59 37.49
CA ILE A 307 -36.12 7.07 36.42
C ILE A 307 -35.26 5.96 36.94
N THR A 308 -35.35 4.78 36.31
CA THR A 308 -34.47 3.64 36.57
C THR A 308 -33.44 3.63 35.41
N LYS A 309 -32.18 3.79 35.80
CA LYS A 309 -31.06 3.68 34.84
C LYS A 309 -30.36 2.33 35.08
N ARG A 310 -30.28 1.52 34.04
CA ARG A 310 -29.47 0.29 34.04
C ARG A 310 -28.15 0.56 33.35
N LYS A 311 -27.06 0.13 33.93
CA LYS A 311 -25.73 0.14 33.36
C LYS A 311 -25.21 -1.29 33.27
N LEU A 312 -24.86 -1.76 32.10
CA LEU A 312 -24.42 -3.12 31.87
C LEU A 312 -23.00 -3.34 32.41
N ALA A 313 -22.68 -4.57 32.78
CA ALA A 313 -21.37 -4.97 33.32
C ALA A 313 -20.22 -4.51 32.42
N TYR A 314 -20.35 -4.67 31.12
CA TYR A 314 -19.31 -4.23 30.18
C TYR A 314 -19.14 -2.70 30.13
N GLU A 315 -20.19 -1.92 30.32
CA GLU A 315 -20.08 -0.46 30.43
C GLU A 315 -19.30 -0.06 31.69
N VAL A 316 -19.47 -0.80 32.78
CA VAL A 316 -18.68 -0.61 34.02
C VAL A 316 -17.21 -0.92 33.75
N PHE A 317 -16.94 -1.99 32.99
CA PHE A 317 -15.58 -2.35 32.61
C PHE A 317 -14.93 -1.29 31.73
N MET A 318 -15.62 -0.81 30.69
CA MET A 318 -15.13 0.26 29.80
C MET A 318 -14.80 1.55 30.58
N ASP A 319 -15.67 1.94 31.54
CA ASP A 319 -15.42 3.12 32.38
C ASP A 319 -14.20 2.94 33.27
N ALA A 320 -14.00 1.75 33.83
CA ALA A 320 -12.81 1.44 34.61
C ALA A 320 -11.55 1.51 33.77
N VAL A 321 -11.58 0.99 32.52
CA VAL A 321 -10.48 1.09 31.58
C VAL A 321 -10.20 2.56 31.22
N ALA A 322 -11.23 3.35 30.92
CA ALA A 322 -11.09 4.77 30.60
C ALA A 322 -10.52 5.60 31.77
N GLU A 323 -10.85 5.23 33.00
CA GLU A 323 -10.27 5.88 34.19
C GLU A 323 -8.79 5.51 34.37
N LEU A 324 -8.44 4.24 34.16
CA LEU A 324 -7.05 3.77 34.24
C LEU A 324 -6.15 4.42 33.18
N GLU A 325 -6.68 4.68 31.98
CA GLU A 325 -5.95 5.38 30.90
C GLU A 325 -5.52 6.80 31.26
N LYS A 326 -6.22 7.48 32.15
CA LYS A 326 -5.85 8.82 32.63
C LYS A 326 -4.54 8.83 33.40
N LYS A 327 -4.04 7.65 33.83
CA LYS A 327 -2.80 7.47 34.61
C LYS A 327 -2.74 8.34 35.89
N GLN A 328 -3.86 8.64 36.48
CA GLN A 328 -4.00 9.40 37.73
C GLN A 328 -4.26 8.46 38.89
N ASN A 329 -3.58 7.31 38.92
CA ASN A 329 -3.72 6.28 39.97
C ASN A 329 -2.36 5.66 40.25
N ASP A 330 -2.25 5.00 41.40
CA ASP A 330 -1.02 4.38 41.89
C ASP A 330 -0.97 2.85 41.69
N PHE A 331 -1.92 2.28 40.96
CA PHE A 331 -1.95 0.85 40.65
C PHE A 331 -0.84 0.45 39.71
N ARG A 332 -0.11 -0.61 40.06
CA ARG A 332 1.00 -1.15 39.24
C ARG A 332 0.62 -2.43 38.50
N THR A 333 -0.45 -3.09 38.94
CA THR A 333 -0.96 -4.32 38.35
C THR A 333 -2.47 -4.22 38.17
N ILE A 334 -2.97 -4.49 36.97
CA ILE A 334 -4.41 -4.61 36.73
C ILE A 334 -4.72 -6.07 36.47
N VAL A 335 -5.68 -6.60 37.22
CA VAL A 335 -6.11 -8.01 37.16
C VAL A 335 -7.55 -8.06 36.64
N VAL A 336 -7.78 -8.73 35.52
CA VAL A 336 -9.13 -9.01 35.01
C VAL A 336 -9.51 -10.43 35.42
N ASP A 337 -10.46 -10.56 36.34
CA ASP A 337 -10.86 -11.81 36.97
C ASP A 337 -12.40 -11.94 36.98
N LEU A 338 -13.00 -12.72 36.13
CA LEU A 338 -12.58 -13.64 35.09
C LEU A 338 -12.62 -13.00 33.68
N LEU A 339 -11.67 -13.35 32.82
CA LEU A 339 -11.65 -12.82 31.44
C LEU A 339 -12.82 -13.35 30.59
N GLU A 340 -13.21 -14.60 30.76
CA GLU A 340 -14.35 -15.23 30.08
C GLU A 340 -15.67 -14.51 30.38
N ASP A 341 -15.93 -14.19 31.67
CA ASP A 341 -17.13 -13.46 32.05
C ASP A 341 -17.13 -12.02 31.51
N THR A 342 -15.95 -11.39 31.41
CA THR A 342 -15.81 -10.06 30.81
C THR A 342 -16.11 -10.09 29.32
N TYR A 343 -15.69 -11.17 28.61
CA TYR A 343 -16.04 -11.38 27.21
C TYR A 343 -17.53 -11.60 27.01
N GLU A 344 -18.15 -12.40 27.89
CA GLU A 344 -19.59 -12.64 27.87
C GLU A 344 -20.37 -11.33 28.14
N ALA A 345 -19.91 -10.51 29.07
CA ALA A 345 -20.50 -9.19 29.32
C ALA A 345 -20.40 -8.28 28.08
N CYS A 346 -19.29 -8.34 27.33
CA CYS A 346 -19.14 -7.65 26.07
C CYS A 346 -20.16 -8.13 25.02
N ARG A 347 -20.36 -9.44 24.93
CA ARG A 347 -21.35 -10.05 24.02
C ARG A 347 -22.77 -9.52 24.34
N VAL A 348 -23.16 -9.54 25.60
CA VAL A 348 -24.46 -9.03 26.04
C VAL A 348 -24.60 -7.54 25.71
N TYR A 349 -23.57 -6.74 25.96
CA TYR A 349 -23.55 -5.32 25.63
C TYR A 349 -23.73 -5.05 24.13
N ILE A 350 -23.03 -5.76 23.27
CA ILE A 350 -23.15 -5.60 21.80
C ILE A 350 -24.54 -6.02 21.32
N CYS A 351 -25.06 -7.15 21.82
CA CYS A 351 -26.41 -7.61 21.48
C CYS A 351 -27.48 -6.60 21.90
N ASP A 352 -27.41 -6.07 23.12
CA ASP A 352 -28.35 -5.05 23.63
C ASP A 352 -28.29 -3.78 22.76
N ARG A 353 -27.10 -3.31 22.44
CA ARG A 353 -26.88 -2.09 21.63
C ARG A 353 -27.37 -2.24 20.18
N GLN A 354 -27.32 -3.45 19.62
CA GLN A 354 -27.78 -3.74 18.26
C GLN A 354 -29.25 -4.13 18.22
N GLY A 355 -29.91 -4.34 19.37
CA GLY A 355 -31.28 -4.82 19.47
C GLY A 355 -31.42 -6.31 19.12
N TRP A 356 -30.35 -7.08 19.20
CA TRP A 356 -30.34 -8.52 18.98
C TRP A 356 -30.69 -9.24 20.28
N LYS A 357 -31.48 -10.32 20.18
CA LYS A 357 -31.79 -11.19 21.33
C LYS A 357 -30.67 -12.21 21.55
N HIS A 358 -29.98 -12.59 20.50
CA HIS A 358 -28.86 -13.53 20.52
C HIS A 358 -27.89 -13.22 19.38
N GLU A 359 -26.63 -13.59 19.54
CA GLU A 359 -25.61 -13.43 18.48
C GLU A 359 -25.93 -14.15 17.18
N SER A 360 -26.78 -15.19 17.20
CA SER A 360 -27.27 -15.89 16.03
C SER A 360 -28.23 -15.07 15.15
N ASP A 361 -28.76 -13.96 15.66
CA ASP A 361 -29.67 -13.08 14.92
C ASP A 361 -28.93 -12.40 13.75
N ASP A 362 -27.61 -12.20 13.87
CA ASP A 362 -26.71 -11.80 12.78
C ASP A 362 -25.33 -12.46 12.98
N SER A 363 -25.27 -13.77 12.84
CA SER A 363 -24.14 -14.62 13.26
C SER A 363 -22.80 -14.24 12.60
N PHE A 364 -22.81 -13.68 11.41
CA PHE A 364 -21.58 -13.29 10.71
C PHE A 364 -21.01 -11.98 11.24
N ARG A 365 -21.87 -11.04 11.64
CA ARG A 365 -21.51 -9.70 12.06
C ARG A 365 -21.30 -9.58 13.58
N ALA A 366 -22.09 -10.34 14.33
CA ALA A 366 -22.05 -10.30 15.79
C ALA A 366 -20.69 -10.75 16.34
N TRP A 367 -20.10 -11.83 15.85
CA TRP A 367 -18.80 -12.33 16.24
C TRP A 367 -17.68 -11.33 16.02
N ASP A 368 -17.67 -10.71 14.86
CA ASP A 368 -16.67 -9.71 14.52
C ASP A 368 -16.77 -8.47 15.42
N MET A 369 -17.99 -7.97 15.63
CA MET A 369 -18.23 -6.82 16.50
C MET A 369 -17.86 -7.09 17.96
N VAL A 370 -18.24 -8.22 18.52
CA VAL A 370 -17.92 -8.60 19.91
C VAL A 370 -16.41 -8.74 20.09
N THR A 371 -15.77 -9.48 19.17
CA THR A 371 -14.32 -9.73 19.24
C THR A 371 -13.53 -8.43 19.08
N SER A 372 -13.90 -7.59 18.14
CA SER A 372 -13.23 -6.31 17.90
C SER A 372 -13.37 -5.37 19.10
N GLU A 373 -14.58 -5.20 19.65
CA GLU A 373 -14.84 -4.35 20.79
C GLU A 373 -14.07 -4.83 22.03
N PHE A 374 -14.15 -6.14 22.32
CA PHE A 374 -13.45 -6.73 23.47
C PHE A 374 -11.94 -6.56 23.38
N LEU A 375 -11.34 -6.94 22.23
CA LEU A 375 -9.89 -6.81 22.03
C LEU A 375 -9.42 -5.36 22.05
N ASN A 376 -10.18 -4.45 21.48
CA ASN A 376 -9.85 -3.01 21.50
C ASN A 376 -9.89 -2.47 22.94
N THR A 377 -10.85 -2.87 23.77
CA THR A 377 -10.94 -2.43 25.16
C THR A 377 -9.84 -3.04 26.02
N VAL A 378 -9.57 -4.35 25.90
CA VAL A 378 -8.52 -5.03 26.68
C VAL A 378 -7.10 -4.55 26.31
N LYS A 379 -6.85 -4.21 25.05
CA LYS A 379 -5.54 -3.65 24.64
C LYS A 379 -5.21 -2.29 25.25
N ARG A 380 -6.22 -1.56 25.72
CA ARG A 380 -6.05 -0.27 26.39
C ARG A 380 -5.53 -0.39 27.83
N LEU A 381 -5.73 -1.55 28.48
CA LEU A 381 -5.13 -1.90 29.79
C LEU A 381 -3.63 -2.17 29.64
#